data_cbf870be4e061ac285f5fe2d4a288dd9
#
_entry.id   cbf870be4e061ac285f5fe2d4a288dd9
#
_cell.length_a   1.000
_cell.length_b   1.000
_cell.length_c   1.000
_cell.angle_alpha   90.00
_cell.angle_beta   90.00
_cell.angle_gamma   90.00
#
_symmetry.space_group_name_H-M   'P 1'
#
loop_
_entity.id
_entity.type
_entity.pdbx_description
1 polymer ?
#
loop_
_entity_poly.entity_id
_entity_poly.type
_entity_poly.pdbx_seq_one_letter_code
_entity_poly.pdbx_strand_id
1 'polypeptide(L)'
;MKLYEKKDHLIRKNPNLTDGQKQEIIKVLTKHPSSENLIDWTRNNKLTYEDFLEVLRPLYINDLDFRGLIEGEDYDLLLDKPKEKLYAIYTHNASKIIASNSVEPKLWTELPYWCGEEEFKDEAHAFGYFDEEHEDMKPGAKWCISMQTSDNYWNRYSNKFYFVFWIRENGRIKSNQKIALCIDREEGNIATMYNAEDNEVSLKLPSHIKEAINSKLKNIREKEKQSKVQKLLSEFTLNPETNRYDYEGSLSPFILKDFVSEDGDGFIINFGRVTGTFDCHGLSLKSLKGAPTEVEGWFYCFENQLTSLEGAPQEVGGGSYCNNNQLISLEGSPQEVGRDFNCKNNQLSSLEGSPKYVGGSFNCYNNQLTSLEGAPKIIGEWFECSWNKLTSLKGAPQIVGGTFSCSENQLTSLEGAPQEVGGAFNCTHNQLTSLKGAPKIVKNWFSCGNNPNLHSLEGIGEVKGKIYKDF
;
A
#
# COMPACT_ATOMS: atom_id res chain seq x y z
N MET A 1 30.94 34.89 -20.21
CA MET A 1 29.76 35.72 -19.81
C MET A 1 30.31 37.05 -19.28
N LYS A 2 29.83 38.20 -19.78
CA LYS A 2 30.37 39.49 -19.33
C LYS A 2 29.92 39.75 -17.89
N LEU A 3 30.77 40.41 -17.11
CA LEU A 3 30.56 40.72 -15.69
C LEU A 3 29.16 41.32 -15.37
N TYR A 4 28.63 42.08 -16.31
CA TYR A 4 27.27 42.67 -16.21
C TYR A 4 26.12 41.66 -16.20
N GLU A 5 26.23 40.61 -16.98
CA GLU A 5 25.23 39.53 -17.04
C GLU A 5 25.23 38.67 -15.76
N LYS A 6 26.43 38.48 -15.16
CA LYS A 6 26.55 37.77 -13.87
C LYS A 6 25.91 38.53 -12.71
N LYS A 7 26.00 39.85 -12.66
CA LYS A 7 25.41 40.70 -11.61
C LYS A 7 23.89 40.61 -11.58
N ASP A 8 23.27 40.79 -12.75
CA ASP A 8 21.81 40.73 -12.89
C ASP A 8 21.28 39.34 -12.55
N HIS A 9 22.04 38.32 -12.90
CA HIS A 9 21.67 36.92 -12.60
C HIS A 9 21.70 36.63 -11.09
N LEU A 10 22.77 37.06 -10.38
CA LEU A 10 22.92 36.90 -8.93
C LEU A 10 21.77 37.58 -8.15
N ILE A 11 21.40 38.78 -8.55
CA ILE A 11 20.37 39.58 -7.89
C ILE A 11 18.98 38.97 -8.14
N ARG A 12 18.70 38.49 -9.36
CA ARG A 12 17.43 37.90 -9.74
C ARG A 12 17.16 36.57 -9.02
N LYS A 13 18.21 35.78 -8.80
CA LYS A 13 18.11 34.51 -8.08
C LYS A 13 17.92 34.64 -6.55
N ASN A 14 18.13 35.82 -5.99
CA ASN A 14 18.06 36.06 -4.55
C ASN A 14 17.01 37.13 -4.18
N PRO A 15 15.73 36.83 -4.28
CA PRO A 15 14.64 37.78 -4.07
C PRO A 15 14.56 38.34 -2.64
N ASN A 16 15.19 37.69 -1.67
CA ASN A 16 15.13 38.05 -0.25
C ASN A 16 16.16 39.09 0.18
N LEU A 17 17.05 39.52 -0.73
CA LEU A 17 17.99 40.62 -0.44
C LEU A 17 17.27 41.95 -0.42
N THR A 18 17.56 42.77 0.58
CA THR A 18 17.08 44.17 0.60
C THR A 18 17.72 44.96 -0.54
N ASP A 19 17.07 46.04 -0.98
CA ASP A 19 17.58 46.85 -2.06
C ASP A 19 18.95 47.52 -1.72
N GLY A 20 19.17 47.80 -0.45
CA GLY A 20 20.48 48.25 0.04
C GLY A 20 21.58 47.21 -0.12
N GLN A 21 21.28 45.96 0.26
CA GLN A 21 22.21 44.82 0.08
C GLN A 21 22.50 44.54 -1.39
N LYS A 22 21.52 44.60 -2.27
CA LYS A 22 21.69 44.48 -3.72
C LYS A 22 22.61 45.55 -4.28
N GLN A 23 22.41 46.80 -3.88
CA GLN A 23 23.24 47.92 -4.34
C GLN A 23 24.68 47.81 -3.85
N GLU A 24 24.95 47.40 -2.62
CA GLU A 24 26.30 47.21 -2.10
C GLU A 24 27.01 46.03 -2.79
N ILE A 25 26.33 44.90 -3.01
CA ILE A 25 26.85 43.78 -3.77
C ILE A 25 27.24 44.22 -5.20
N ILE A 26 26.34 44.97 -5.87
CA ILE A 26 26.64 45.51 -7.22
C ILE A 26 27.86 46.42 -7.19
N LYS A 27 27.99 47.28 -6.20
CA LYS A 27 29.09 48.22 -6.04
C LYS A 27 30.42 47.48 -5.86
N VAL A 28 30.46 46.47 -5.00
CA VAL A 28 31.66 45.65 -4.76
C VAL A 28 32.06 44.90 -6.02
N LEU A 29 31.12 44.15 -6.64
CA LEU A 29 31.37 43.38 -7.85
C LEU A 29 31.67 44.24 -9.09
N THR A 30 31.31 45.53 -9.06
CA THR A 30 31.59 46.46 -10.16
C THR A 30 33.01 47.04 -10.09
N LYS A 31 33.47 47.36 -8.87
CA LYS A 31 34.82 47.88 -8.66
C LYS A 31 35.88 46.83 -8.84
N HIS A 32 35.57 45.61 -8.55
CA HIS A 32 36.55 44.57 -8.40
C HIS A 32 35.95 43.20 -8.81
N PRO A 33 36.32 42.64 -9.92
CA PRO A 33 35.77 41.43 -10.47
C PRO A 33 36.32 40.14 -9.87
N SER A 34 37.14 40.21 -8.81
CA SER A 34 37.70 39.04 -8.13
C SER A 34 37.10 38.86 -6.73
N SER A 35 37.17 37.65 -6.19
CA SER A 35 36.72 37.29 -4.84
C SER A 35 37.50 38.04 -3.74
N GLU A 36 38.79 38.38 -3.98
CA GLU A 36 39.60 39.21 -3.08
C GLU A 36 38.92 40.51 -2.66
N ASN A 37 38.24 41.11 -3.57
CA ASN A 37 37.65 42.43 -3.34
C ASN A 37 36.34 42.38 -2.55
N LEU A 38 35.64 41.27 -2.58
CA LEU A 38 34.51 41.00 -1.68
C LEU A 38 35.02 40.88 -0.23
N ILE A 39 36.17 40.30 -0.06
CA ILE A 39 36.87 40.11 1.20
C ILE A 39 37.39 41.42 1.76
N ASP A 40 38.07 42.16 0.93
CA ASP A 40 38.54 43.49 1.29
C ASP A 40 37.39 44.44 1.61
N TRP A 41 36.28 44.33 0.91
CA TRP A 41 35.08 45.10 1.22
C TRP A 41 34.53 44.72 2.60
N THR A 42 34.44 43.42 2.94
CA THR A 42 33.96 42.92 4.23
C THR A 42 34.85 43.40 5.37
N ARG A 43 36.19 43.38 5.18
CA ARG A 43 37.18 43.88 6.13
C ARG A 43 37.10 45.38 6.32
N ASN A 44 37.01 46.13 5.22
CA ASN A 44 37.02 47.60 5.23
C ASN A 44 35.72 48.20 5.78
N ASN A 45 34.59 47.51 5.68
CA ASN A 45 33.34 47.98 6.20
C ASN A 45 33.07 47.51 7.65
N LYS A 46 34.06 46.89 8.31
CA LYS A 46 33.96 46.40 9.69
C LYS A 46 32.72 45.51 9.95
N LEU A 47 32.27 44.81 8.93
CA LEU A 47 31.17 43.85 9.09
C LEU A 47 31.62 42.72 9.98
N THR A 48 30.69 42.25 10.84
CA THR A 48 30.91 41.02 11.59
C THR A 48 30.79 39.80 10.67
N TYR A 49 31.24 38.67 11.13
CA TYR A 49 31.06 37.42 10.39
C TYR A 49 29.58 37.11 10.16
N GLU A 50 28.76 37.41 11.12
CA GLU A 50 27.29 37.25 11.06
C GLU A 50 26.70 38.16 9.97
N ASP A 51 27.10 39.43 9.91
CA ASP A 51 26.67 40.38 8.86
C ASP A 51 27.09 39.88 7.47
N PHE A 52 28.31 39.34 7.36
CA PHE A 52 28.82 38.76 6.12
C PHE A 52 27.95 37.52 5.71
N LEU A 53 27.62 36.68 6.66
CA LEU A 53 26.79 35.52 6.40
C LEU A 53 25.35 35.88 6.01
N GLU A 54 24.75 36.88 6.62
CA GLU A 54 23.42 37.35 6.26
C GLU A 54 23.36 37.93 4.84
N VAL A 55 24.38 38.64 4.42
CA VAL A 55 24.43 39.27 3.10
C VAL A 55 24.85 38.30 1.99
N LEU A 56 25.91 37.54 2.21
CA LEU A 56 26.53 36.72 1.16
C LEU A 56 26.12 35.25 1.21
N ARG A 57 25.71 34.76 2.35
CA ARG A 57 25.24 33.35 2.52
C ARG A 57 24.14 32.94 1.55
N PRO A 58 23.08 33.73 1.30
CA PRO A 58 22.08 33.40 0.30
C PRO A 58 22.64 33.24 -1.10
N LEU A 59 23.62 34.08 -1.47
CA LEU A 59 24.31 34.03 -2.76
C LEU A 59 25.21 32.80 -2.84
N TYR A 60 25.98 32.55 -1.78
CA TYR A 60 26.88 31.40 -1.70
C TYR A 60 26.14 30.07 -1.78
N ILE A 61 25.00 30.00 -1.14
CA ILE A 61 24.21 28.76 -1.11
C ILE A 61 23.49 28.49 -2.44
N ASN A 62 22.96 29.54 -3.08
CA ASN A 62 22.06 29.40 -4.23
C ASN A 62 22.72 29.67 -5.57
N ASP A 63 23.96 30.10 -5.61
CA ASP A 63 24.64 30.48 -6.85
C ASP A 63 26.04 29.87 -6.98
N LEU A 64 26.19 28.91 -7.90
CA LEU A 64 27.46 28.24 -8.17
C LEU A 64 28.54 29.17 -8.74
N ASP A 65 28.13 30.14 -9.54
CA ASP A 65 29.05 31.12 -10.10
C ASP A 65 29.63 32.00 -8.99
N PHE A 66 28.81 32.38 -8.02
CA PHE A 66 29.27 33.15 -6.86
C PHE A 66 30.16 32.30 -5.95
N ARG A 67 29.83 31.01 -5.76
CA ARG A 67 30.65 30.07 -5.01
C ARG A 67 32.01 29.87 -5.66
N GLY A 68 32.05 29.71 -6.97
CA GLY A 68 33.30 29.65 -7.74
C GLY A 68 34.17 30.89 -7.63
N LEU A 69 33.59 32.04 -7.30
CA LEU A 69 34.35 33.27 -7.00
C LEU A 69 34.98 33.27 -5.58
N ILE A 70 34.44 32.47 -4.68
CA ILE A 70 34.92 32.40 -3.28
C ILE A 70 35.84 31.20 -3.06
N GLU A 71 35.64 30.10 -3.83
CA GLU A 71 36.39 28.83 -3.68
C GLU A 71 37.63 28.71 -4.59
N GLY A 72 38.09 29.73 -5.22
CA GLY A 72 39.32 29.70 -6.07
C GLY A 72 40.62 29.75 -5.27
N GLU A 73 41.74 30.00 -5.97
CA GLU A 73 43.05 30.25 -5.35
C GLU A 73 42.99 31.38 -4.32
N ASP A 74 42.10 32.34 -4.54
CA ASP A 74 41.84 33.47 -3.65
C ASP A 74 41.24 33.04 -2.29
N TYR A 75 40.77 31.82 -2.20
CA TYR A 75 40.24 31.26 -0.96
C TYR A 75 41.34 31.11 0.11
N ASP A 76 42.59 30.90 -0.31
CA ASP A 76 43.70 30.75 0.60
C ASP A 76 44.14 32.09 1.22
N LEU A 77 43.78 33.21 0.60
CA LEU A 77 43.98 34.54 1.16
C LEU A 77 43.02 34.87 2.31
N LEU A 78 41.96 34.06 2.49
CA LEU A 78 41.01 34.16 3.58
C LEU A 78 41.43 33.36 4.82
N LEU A 79 42.70 33.19 5.09
CA LEU A 79 43.22 32.39 6.20
C LEU A 79 42.78 32.86 7.60
N ASP A 80 42.05 33.96 7.69
CA ASP A 80 41.47 34.43 8.93
C ASP A 80 40.14 33.74 9.28
N LYS A 81 39.69 33.90 10.52
CA LYS A 81 38.50 33.30 11.10
C LYS A 81 37.25 33.26 10.21
N PRO A 82 36.93 34.27 9.39
CA PRO A 82 35.78 34.21 8.49
C PRO A 82 35.83 33.05 7.48
N LYS A 83 37.03 32.74 6.95
CA LYS A 83 37.23 31.66 5.99
C LYS A 83 37.00 30.31 6.63
N GLU A 84 37.62 30.06 7.79
CA GLU A 84 37.44 28.78 8.52
C GLU A 84 35.99 28.55 8.88
N LYS A 85 35.28 29.61 9.34
CA LYS A 85 33.86 29.52 9.66
C LYS A 85 33.00 29.31 8.42
N LEU A 86 33.26 30.02 7.35
CA LEU A 86 32.54 29.87 6.08
C LEU A 86 32.79 28.48 5.50
N TYR A 87 34.05 28.03 5.54
CA TYR A 87 34.41 26.68 5.12
C TYR A 87 33.74 25.60 6.00
N ALA A 88 33.83 25.76 7.30
CA ALA A 88 33.17 24.84 8.24
C ALA A 88 31.65 24.78 8.02
N ILE A 89 31.01 25.91 7.70
CA ILE A 89 29.58 25.98 7.47
C ILE A 89 29.20 25.34 6.12
N TYR A 90 29.96 25.56 5.06
CA TYR A 90 29.55 25.22 3.70
C TYR A 90 30.29 24.07 3.05
N THR A 91 31.51 23.78 3.48
CA THR A 91 32.34 22.75 2.85
C THR A 91 32.70 21.59 3.76
N HIS A 92 32.82 21.81 5.09
CA HIS A 92 33.46 20.85 5.97
C HIS A 92 32.55 19.79 6.55
N ASN A 93 31.26 19.95 6.53
CA ASN A 93 30.34 18.94 7.03
C ASN A 93 28.89 19.36 6.75
N ALA A 94 28.41 19.07 5.57
CA ALA A 94 27.01 19.27 5.25
C ALA A 94 26.10 18.64 6.33
N SER A 95 26.49 17.49 6.87
CA SER A 95 25.80 16.84 7.98
C SER A 95 25.77 17.63 9.29
N LYS A 96 26.88 18.32 9.65
CA LYS A 96 26.91 19.14 10.88
C LYS A 96 26.11 20.43 10.71
N ILE A 97 26.15 21.04 9.53
CA ILE A 97 25.37 22.24 9.22
C ILE A 97 23.89 21.92 9.19
N ILE A 98 23.52 20.77 8.62
CA ILE A 98 22.14 20.30 8.51
C ILE A 98 21.63 19.81 9.87
N ALA A 99 22.47 19.21 10.71
CA ALA A 99 22.15 18.78 12.06
C ALA A 99 22.09 19.92 13.09
N SER A 100 22.79 21.06 12.86
CA SER A 100 22.68 22.22 13.73
C SER A 100 21.34 22.94 13.45
N ASN A 101 20.37 22.78 14.32
CA ASN A 101 19.04 23.38 14.24
C ASN A 101 18.99 24.92 14.21
N SER A 102 20.14 25.59 14.24
CA SER A 102 20.24 27.06 14.27
C SER A 102 20.30 27.73 12.89
N VAL A 103 20.41 26.94 11.84
CA VAL A 103 20.48 27.43 10.48
C VAL A 103 19.61 26.53 9.61
N GLU A 104 18.40 26.99 9.24
CA GLU A 104 17.67 26.32 8.17
C GLU A 104 18.54 26.37 6.93
N PRO A 105 19.09 25.25 6.49
CA PRO A 105 19.96 25.28 5.33
C PRO A 105 19.05 25.54 4.13
N LYS A 106 19.32 26.58 3.40
CA LYS A 106 18.73 26.81 2.07
C LYS A 106 19.01 25.66 1.09
N LEU A 107 19.85 24.72 1.47
CA LEU A 107 20.02 23.41 0.84
C LEU A 107 18.69 22.67 0.58
N TRP A 108 17.70 22.87 1.44
CA TRP A 108 16.38 22.22 1.33
C TRP A 108 15.36 23.05 0.54
N THR A 109 15.74 24.17 -0.08
CA THR A 109 14.83 24.94 -0.94
C THR A 109 14.67 24.34 -2.32
N GLU A 110 15.59 23.50 -2.74
CA GLU A 110 15.53 22.82 -4.04
C GLU A 110 15.02 21.39 -3.82
N LEU A 111 14.21 20.90 -4.76
CA LEU A 111 13.74 19.52 -4.73
C LEU A 111 14.91 18.58 -4.98
N PRO A 112 14.94 17.41 -4.31
CA PRO A 112 15.98 16.42 -4.53
C PRO A 112 16.00 15.97 -5.99
N TYR A 113 17.17 15.65 -6.50
CA TYR A 113 17.33 15.03 -7.80
C TYR A 113 16.96 13.54 -7.69
N TRP A 114 16.08 13.09 -8.58
CA TRP A 114 15.60 11.74 -8.62
C TRP A 114 16.21 11.01 -9.80
N CYS A 115 16.84 9.89 -9.52
CA CYS A 115 17.36 9.01 -10.55
C CYS A 115 16.42 7.81 -10.73
N GLY A 116 16.02 7.53 -11.97
CA GLY A 116 15.38 6.28 -12.34
C GLY A 116 16.39 5.11 -12.34
N GLU A 117 15.92 3.86 -12.40
CA GLU A 117 16.81 2.70 -12.34
C GLU A 117 17.86 2.67 -13.47
N GLU A 118 17.50 3.06 -14.69
CA GLU A 118 18.42 3.10 -15.83
C GLU A 118 19.27 4.38 -15.84
N GLU A 119 18.67 5.53 -15.60
CA GLU A 119 19.34 6.81 -15.49
C GLU A 119 20.34 6.84 -14.34
N PHE A 120 20.03 6.15 -13.25
CA PHE A 120 20.87 6.13 -12.07
C PHE A 120 22.20 5.41 -12.28
N LYS A 121 22.23 4.33 -13.02
CA LYS A 121 23.46 3.57 -13.25
C LYS A 121 24.49 4.39 -13.98
N ASP A 122 24.07 5.22 -14.94
CA ASP A 122 24.93 6.13 -15.69
C ASP A 122 25.21 7.42 -14.92
N GLU A 123 24.25 7.94 -14.19
CA GLU A 123 24.41 9.16 -13.39
C GLU A 123 25.13 8.93 -12.05
N ALA A 124 24.94 7.79 -11.39
CA ALA A 124 25.76 7.44 -10.23
C ALA A 124 27.24 7.40 -10.60
N HIS A 125 27.56 6.94 -11.81
CA HIS A 125 28.90 7.04 -12.37
C HIS A 125 29.30 8.50 -12.67
N ALA A 126 28.37 9.38 -13.02
CA ALA A 126 28.61 10.80 -13.25
C ALA A 126 28.80 11.60 -11.95
N PHE A 127 28.24 11.14 -10.83
CA PHE A 127 28.32 11.83 -9.53
C PHE A 127 29.62 11.60 -8.76
N GLY A 128 30.45 10.72 -9.24
CA GLY A 128 31.78 10.57 -8.75
C GLY A 128 32.18 9.16 -8.43
N TYR A 129 33.38 8.92 -8.77
CA TYR A 129 34.04 7.68 -8.49
C TYR A 129 35.40 7.94 -7.88
N PHE A 130 35.87 6.99 -7.09
CA PHE A 130 37.26 6.91 -6.69
C PHE A 130 38.06 6.29 -7.85
N ASP A 131 38.99 7.01 -8.37
CA ASP A 131 39.94 6.53 -9.35
C ASP A 131 41.12 5.89 -8.58
N GLU A 132 41.09 4.58 -8.44
CA GLU A 132 42.13 3.82 -7.73
C GLU A 132 43.49 3.90 -8.44
N GLU A 133 43.52 4.15 -9.76
CA GLU A 133 44.79 4.26 -10.51
C GLU A 133 45.52 5.58 -10.28
N HIS A 134 44.81 6.62 -9.88
CA HIS A 134 45.41 7.94 -9.76
C HIS A 134 45.38 8.50 -8.33
N GLU A 135 44.86 7.74 -7.37
CA GLU A 135 44.60 8.19 -5.98
C GLU A 135 43.88 9.55 -5.88
N ASP A 136 43.34 10.03 -7.00
CA ASP A 136 42.69 11.32 -7.12
C ASP A 136 41.18 11.18 -6.93
N MET A 137 40.68 11.91 -5.98
CA MET A 137 39.26 12.12 -5.79
C MET A 137 38.73 12.98 -6.94
N LYS A 138 38.19 12.37 -7.97
CA LYS A 138 37.39 13.08 -8.94
C LYS A 138 36.08 13.58 -8.27
N PRO A 139 35.55 14.73 -8.70
CA PRO A 139 34.40 15.36 -8.08
C PRO A 139 33.21 14.36 -8.03
N GLY A 140 32.92 13.86 -6.83
CA GLY A 140 31.91 12.84 -6.66
C GLY A 140 31.68 12.45 -5.20
N ALA A 141 30.67 11.59 -4.98
CA ALA A 141 30.45 10.96 -3.70
C ALA A 141 31.17 9.62 -3.65
N LYS A 142 31.65 9.24 -2.47
CA LYS A 142 32.32 7.94 -2.21
C LYS A 142 31.32 6.81 -1.99
N TRP A 143 30.09 6.95 -2.39
CA TRP A 143 29.07 5.92 -2.14
C TRP A 143 29.43 4.60 -2.82
N CYS A 144 29.32 3.51 -2.07
CA CYS A 144 29.59 2.17 -2.57
C CYS A 144 28.70 1.78 -3.78
N ILE A 145 27.56 2.46 -3.97
CA ILE A 145 26.66 2.30 -5.11
C ILE A 145 27.09 3.08 -6.36
N SER A 146 28.02 4.04 -6.24
CA SER A 146 28.50 4.86 -7.33
C SER A 146 29.89 4.45 -7.84
N MET A 147 30.53 3.46 -7.23
CA MET A 147 31.85 2.97 -7.65
C MET A 147 31.79 2.24 -8.98
N GLN A 148 32.74 2.48 -9.88
CA GLN A 148 32.88 1.79 -11.17
C GLN A 148 33.61 0.44 -11.07
N THR A 149 33.95 0.00 -9.87
CA THR A 149 34.67 -1.25 -9.63
C THR A 149 33.73 -2.46 -9.55
N SER A 150 34.31 -3.68 -9.53
CA SER A 150 33.58 -4.92 -9.26
C SER A 150 32.78 -4.92 -7.96
N ASP A 151 33.09 -3.98 -7.07
CA ASP A 151 32.46 -3.79 -5.76
C ASP A 151 31.26 -2.82 -5.78
N ASN A 152 30.73 -2.54 -6.96
CA ASN A 152 29.52 -1.75 -7.07
C ASN A 152 28.32 -2.48 -6.46
N TYR A 153 27.85 -2.01 -5.34
CA TYR A 153 26.72 -2.57 -4.59
C TYR A 153 25.35 -2.13 -5.10
N TRP A 154 25.25 -1.42 -6.23
CA TRP A 154 23.97 -0.97 -6.78
C TRP A 154 22.98 -2.13 -6.94
N ASN A 155 23.36 -3.19 -7.62
CA ASN A 155 22.49 -4.35 -7.86
C ASN A 155 22.04 -5.05 -6.58
N ARG A 156 22.82 -4.93 -5.50
CA ARG A 156 22.48 -5.49 -4.19
C ARG A 156 21.44 -4.67 -3.44
N TYR A 157 21.51 -3.35 -3.55
CA TYR A 157 20.69 -2.45 -2.76
C TYR A 157 19.49 -1.88 -3.52
N SER A 158 19.54 -1.77 -4.85
CA SER A 158 18.45 -1.21 -5.65
C SER A 158 17.15 -2.03 -5.59
N ASN A 159 17.26 -3.33 -5.36
CA ASN A 159 16.07 -4.18 -5.13
C ASN A 159 15.37 -3.91 -3.80
N LYS A 160 16.09 -3.34 -2.82
CA LYS A 160 15.58 -3.07 -1.47
C LYS A 160 15.24 -1.61 -1.25
N PHE A 161 15.97 -0.71 -1.86
CA PHE A 161 15.86 0.73 -1.62
C PHE A 161 15.65 1.51 -2.91
N TYR A 162 14.86 2.59 -2.81
CA TYR A 162 14.94 3.72 -3.72
C TYR A 162 16.01 4.67 -3.20
N PHE A 163 16.79 5.25 -4.10
CA PHE A 163 17.79 6.25 -3.77
C PHE A 163 17.35 7.63 -4.23
N VAL A 164 17.48 8.59 -3.35
CA VAL A 164 17.26 10.00 -3.62
C VAL A 164 18.53 10.74 -3.29
N PHE A 165 19.01 11.48 -4.26
CA PHE A 165 20.25 12.23 -4.10
C PHE A 165 19.97 13.70 -3.94
N TRP A 166 20.58 14.28 -2.94
CA TRP A 166 20.63 15.72 -2.78
C TRP A 166 21.89 16.21 -3.42
N ILE A 167 21.79 16.76 -4.63
CA ILE A 167 22.91 17.28 -5.40
C ILE A 167 22.49 18.65 -5.86
N ARG A 168 23.32 19.63 -5.61
CA ARG A 168 23.11 20.94 -6.22
C ARG A 168 23.49 20.92 -7.69
N GLU A 169 22.69 21.66 -8.44
CA GLU A 169 22.71 21.86 -9.88
C GLU A 169 24.01 21.56 -10.65
N ASN A 170 23.82 20.95 -11.82
CA ASN A 170 24.77 20.82 -12.92
C ASN A 170 25.95 19.86 -12.76
N GLY A 171 25.91 18.90 -11.88
CA GLY A 171 26.89 17.80 -11.85
C GLY A 171 28.36 18.22 -11.63
N ARG A 172 28.62 19.49 -11.28
CA ARG A 172 29.97 20.09 -11.15
C ARG A 172 30.37 20.39 -9.71
N ILE A 173 29.69 19.82 -8.72
CA ILE A 173 29.98 20.23 -7.34
C ILE A 173 31.07 19.35 -6.76
N LYS A 174 32.20 19.93 -6.54
CA LYS A 174 33.33 19.44 -5.73
C LYS A 174 33.02 19.44 -4.22
N SER A 175 31.78 19.46 -3.76
CA SER A 175 31.51 19.72 -2.35
C SER A 175 30.91 18.53 -1.62
N ASN A 176 31.26 18.40 -0.34
CA ASN A 176 30.75 17.44 0.65
C ASN A 176 29.25 17.62 0.97
N GLN A 177 28.48 18.25 0.11
CA GLN A 177 27.07 18.58 0.31
C GLN A 177 26.11 17.56 -0.31
N LYS A 178 26.61 16.45 -0.82
CA LYS A 178 25.80 15.40 -1.40
C LYS A 178 25.27 14.50 -0.29
N ILE A 179 24.00 14.21 -0.35
CA ILE A 179 23.32 13.31 0.60
C ILE A 179 22.55 12.28 -0.23
N ALA A 180 22.76 11.02 0.09
CA ALA A 180 21.95 9.92 -0.41
C ALA A 180 20.91 9.53 0.63
N LEU A 181 19.65 9.53 0.26
CA LEU A 181 18.55 9.00 1.06
C LEU A 181 18.23 7.60 0.55
N CYS A 182 18.33 6.61 1.43
CA CYS A 182 17.92 5.25 1.15
C CYS A 182 16.49 5.07 1.67
N ILE A 183 15.53 4.86 0.77
CA ILE A 183 14.11 4.74 1.10
C ILE A 183 13.71 3.29 0.87
N ASP A 184 13.20 2.64 1.90
CA ASP A 184 12.71 1.28 1.81
C ASP A 184 11.58 1.16 0.79
N ARG A 185 11.67 0.19 -0.12
CA ARG A 185 10.69 0.00 -1.20
C ARG A 185 9.34 -0.49 -0.69
N GLU A 186 9.34 -1.29 0.37
CA GLU A 186 8.11 -1.86 0.93
C GLU A 186 7.43 -0.86 1.88
N GLU A 187 8.18 -0.35 2.86
CA GLU A 187 7.63 0.54 3.88
C GLU A 187 7.48 1.99 3.39
N GLY A 188 8.35 2.43 2.46
CA GLY A 188 8.33 3.79 1.92
C GLY A 188 8.85 4.85 2.89
N ASN A 189 9.50 4.43 3.96
CA ASN A 189 10.17 5.32 4.89
C ASN A 189 11.65 5.47 4.54
N ILE A 190 12.28 6.51 5.08
CA ILE A 190 13.71 6.69 4.96
C ILE A 190 14.39 5.76 5.94
N ALA A 191 15.04 4.72 5.43
CA ALA A 191 15.75 3.74 6.22
C ALA A 191 17.07 4.31 6.73
N THR A 192 17.89 4.90 5.84
CA THR A 192 19.18 5.48 6.17
C THR A 192 19.51 6.66 5.28
N MET A 193 20.46 7.49 5.69
CA MET A 193 20.99 8.61 4.93
C MET A 193 22.51 8.58 4.98
N TYR A 194 23.16 8.88 3.85
CA TYR A 194 24.61 8.91 3.74
C TYR A 194 25.07 10.25 3.20
N ASN A 195 26.16 10.77 3.77
CA ASN A 195 26.83 11.95 3.24
C ASN A 195 27.75 11.57 2.05
N ALA A 196 28.44 12.54 1.47
CA ALA A 196 29.33 12.31 0.34
C ALA A 196 30.53 11.40 0.63
N GLU A 197 30.88 11.23 1.90
CA GLU A 197 31.98 10.38 2.37
C GLU A 197 31.53 8.95 2.71
N ASP A 198 30.31 8.59 2.34
CA ASP A 198 29.67 7.30 2.65
C ASP A 198 29.49 7.04 4.17
N ASN A 199 29.41 8.11 4.96
CA ASN A 199 29.09 7.99 6.38
C ASN A 199 27.58 8.13 6.59
N GLU A 200 27.02 7.26 7.41
CA GLU A 200 25.63 7.37 7.84
C GLU A 200 25.40 8.64 8.66
N VAL A 201 24.35 9.38 8.32
CA VAL A 201 23.96 10.62 8.98
C VAL A 201 22.49 10.62 9.34
N SER A 202 22.12 11.28 10.42
CA SER A 202 20.73 11.46 10.84
C SER A 202 20.34 12.93 10.65
N LEU A 203 19.48 13.21 9.69
CA LEU A 203 19.05 14.56 9.37
C LEU A 203 17.56 14.74 9.57
N LYS A 204 17.16 15.88 10.13
CA LYS A 204 15.75 16.25 10.22
C LYS A 204 15.32 16.92 8.91
N LEU A 205 14.56 16.20 8.11
CA LEU A 205 14.02 16.72 6.86
C LEU A 205 12.87 17.70 7.12
N PRO A 206 12.85 18.86 6.45
CA PRO A 206 11.70 19.76 6.43
C PRO A 206 10.43 19.10 5.89
N SER A 207 9.26 19.59 6.32
CA SER A 207 7.97 18.99 5.92
C SER A 207 7.76 19.00 4.41
N HIS A 208 8.07 20.11 3.73
CA HIS A 208 7.91 20.23 2.27
C HIS A 208 8.79 19.24 1.48
N ILE A 209 9.97 18.88 2.02
CA ILE A 209 10.85 17.87 1.42
C ILE A 209 10.27 16.48 1.60
N LYS A 210 9.76 16.17 2.80
CA LYS A 210 9.06 14.89 3.04
C LYS A 210 7.86 14.73 2.12
N GLU A 211 7.08 15.79 1.94
CA GLU A 211 5.92 15.80 1.04
C GLU A 211 6.34 15.56 -0.42
N ALA A 212 7.41 16.24 -0.88
CA ALA A 212 7.95 16.03 -2.22
C ALA A 212 8.45 14.60 -2.43
N ILE A 213 9.17 14.03 -1.44
CA ILE A 213 9.63 12.65 -1.46
C ILE A 213 8.42 11.71 -1.54
N ASN A 214 7.45 11.85 -0.66
CA ASN A 214 6.26 11.00 -0.61
C ASN A 214 5.46 11.06 -1.93
N SER A 215 5.27 12.27 -2.48
CA SER A 215 4.58 12.46 -3.75
C SER A 215 5.30 11.76 -4.90
N LYS A 216 6.63 11.89 -4.95
CA LYS A 216 7.41 11.25 -6.02
C LYS A 216 7.45 9.73 -5.88
N LEU A 217 7.62 9.21 -4.65
CA LEU A 217 7.56 7.77 -4.38
C LEU A 217 6.22 7.17 -4.77
N LYS A 218 5.13 7.89 -4.49
CA LYS A 218 3.80 7.49 -4.93
C LYS A 218 3.77 7.33 -6.45
N ASN A 219 4.23 8.33 -7.19
CA ASN A 219 4.29 8.29 -8.66
C ASN A 219 5.19 7.15 -9.21
N ILE A 220 6.32 6.88 -8.56
CA ILE A 220 7.23 5.79 -8.96
C ILE A 220 6.52 4.44 -8.74
N ARG A 221 5.95 4.22 -7.56
CA ARG A 221 5.21 2.99 -7.24
C ARG A 221 4.03 2.76 -8.17
N GLU A 222 3.31 3.82 -8.51
CA GLU A 222 2.23 3.74 -9.49
C GLU A 222 2.74 3.29 -10.86
N LYS A 223 3.86 3.86 -11.34
CA LYS A 223 4.49 3.46 -12.61
C LYS A 223 5.00 2.03 -12.57
N GLU A 224 5.68 1.61 -11.52
CA GLU A 224 6.16 0.23 -11.35
C GLU A 224 4.97 -0.74 -11.30
N LYS A 225 3.91 -0.41 -10.56
CA LYS A 225 2.66 -1.18 -10.52
C LYS A 225 2.03 -1.28 -11.91
N GLN A 226 1.93 -0.16 -12.63
CA GLN A 226 1.41 -0.15 -14.00
C GLN A 226 2.25 -1.01 -14.95
N SER A 227 3.58 -0.90 -14.90
CA SER A 227 4.48 -1.72 -15.72
C SER A 227 4.32 -3.22 -15.41
N LYS A 228 4.22 -3.57 -14.12
CA LYS A 228 4.01 -4.94 -13.69
C LYS A 228 2.64 -5.46 -14.14
N VAL A 229 1.60 -4.65 -13.98
CA VAL A 229 0.25 -4.96 -14.46
C VAL A 229 0.24 -5.16 -15.97
N GLN A 230 0.88 -4.28 -16.74
CA GLN A 230 0.97 -4.41 -18.20
C GLN A 230 1.66 -5.73 -18.62
N LYS A 231 2.73 -6.10 -17.92
CA LYS A 231 3.40 -7.37 -18.15
C LYS A 231 2.49 -8.56 -17.84
N LEU A 232 1.79 -8.51 -16.70
CA LEU A 232 0.84 -9.56 -16.32
C LEU A 232 -0.32 -9.62 -17.32
N LEU A 233 -0.84 -8.49 -17.79
CA LEU A 233 -1.94 -8.43 -18.77
C LEU A 233 -1.61 -9.10 -20.10
N SER A 234 -0.35 -9.29 -20.45
CA SER A 234 0.02 -10.06 -21.64
C SER A 234 -0.37 -11.55 -21.55
N GLU A 235 -0.66 -12.05 -20.36
CA GLU A 235 -1.12 -13.43 -20.10
C GLU A 235 -2.66 -13.54 -20.16
N PHE A 236 -3.36 -12.43 -20.30
CA PHE A 236 -4.82 -12.36 -20.33
C PHE A 236 -5.31 -12.12 -21.77
N THR A 237 -6.52 -12.58 -22.04
CA THR A 237 -7.20 -12.33 -23.32
C THR A 237 -8.24 -11.23 -23.14
N LEU A 238 -8.03 -10.08 -23.78
CA LEU A 238 -9.04 -9.02 -23.77
C LEU A 238 -10.22 -9.41 -24.67
N ASN A 239 -11.41 -9.50 -24.09
CA ASN A 239 -12.65 -9.66 -24.83
C ASN A 239 -13.10 -8.29 -25.34
N PRO A 240 -13.12 -8.05 -26.68
CA PRO A 240 -13.41 -6.74 -27.24
C PRO A 240 -14.87 -6.30 -27.09
N GLU A 241 -15.80 -7.25 -26.94
CA GLU A 241 -17.24 -6.97 -26.80
C GLU A 241 -17.59 -6.47 -25.42
N THR A 242 -16.98 -7.07 -24.38
CA THR A 242 -17.25 -6.75 -22.98
C THR A 242 -16.24 -5.78 -22.37
N ASN A 243 -15.11 -5.58 -23.03
CA ASN A 243 -13.95 -4.86 -22.50
C ASN A 243 -13.47 -5.41 -21.15
N ARG A 244 -13.46 -6.76 -21.04
CA ARG A 244 -13.02 -7.51 -19.86
C ARG A 244 -11.86 -8.42 -20.21
N TYR A 245 -11.05 -8.75 -19.22
CA TYR A 245 -9.88 -9.62 -19.36
C TYR A 245 -10.22 -11.04 -18.90
N ASP A 246 -10.24 -11.97 -19.84
CA ASP A 246 -10.39 -13.40 -19.57
C ASP A 246 -9.04 -14.01 -19.20
N TYR A 247 -9.05 -15.02 -18.33
CA TYR A 247 -7.86 -15.71 -17.90
C TYR A 247 -8.05 -17.22 -17.86
N GLU A 248 -7.11 -17.93 -18.50
CA GLU A 248 -7.07 -19.40 -18.46
C GLU A 248 -6.19 -19.86 -17.30
N GLY A 249 -6.79 -20.40 -16.25
CA GLY A 249 -6.11 -20.88 -15.07
C GLY A 249 -6.61 -20.24 -13.78
N SER A 250 -5.80 -20.30 -12.73
CA SER A 250 -6.15 -19.79 -11.40
C SER A 250 -5.37 -18.54 -11.06
N LEU A 251 -6.04 -17.57 -10.48
CA LEU A 251 -5.46 -16.31 -9.99
C LEU A 251 -5.42 -16.35 -8.46
N SER A 252 -4.23 -16.18 -7.90
CA SER A 252 -3.99 -16.19 -6.45
C SER A 252 -3.89 -14.76 -5.89
N PRO A 253 -4.00 -14.58 -4.55
CA PRO A 253 -3.82 -13.27 -3.92
C PRO A 253 -2.45 -12.64 -4.24
N PHE A 254 -1.43 -13.46 -4.43
CA PHE A 254 -0.09 -12.97 -4.80
C PHE A 254 -0.08 -12.23 -6.14
N ILE A 255 -0.87 -12.70 -7.11
CA ILE A 255 -1.03 -12.04 -8.42
C ILE A 255 -2.04 -10.89 -8.29
N LEU A 256 -3.19 -11.15 -7.69
CA LEU A 256 -4.31 -10.22 -7.65
C LEU A 256 -4.04 -8.93 -6.85
N LYS A 257 -3.13 -8.97 -5.87
CA LYS A 257 -2.76 -7.77 -5.09
C LYS A 257 -2.29 -6.59 -5.98
N ASP A 258 -1.64 -6.89 -7.12
CA ASP A 258 -1.17 -5.85 -8.03
C ASP A 258 -2.30 -5.20 -8.83
N PHE A 259 -3.46 -5.86 -8.92
CA PHE A 259 -4.66 -5.36 -9.57
C PHE A 259 -5.65 -4.67 -8.61
N VAL A 260 -5.43 -4.73 -7.29
CA VAL A 260 -6.29 -4.04 -6.32
C VAL A 260 -6.07 -2.53 -6.39
N SER A 261 -7.16 -1.75 -6.35
CA SER A 261 -7.10 -0.28 -6.23
C SER A 261 -6.46 0.15 -4.91
N GLU A 262 -5.87 1.33 -4.85
CA GLU A 262 -5.16 1.81 -3.65
C GLU A 262 -6.06 1.95 -2.41
N ASP A 263 -7.33 2.29 -2.63
CA ASP A 263 -8.32 2.45 -1.57
C ASP A 263 -9.05 1.15 -1.20
N GLY A 264 -8.76 0.06 -1.92
CA GLY A 264 -9.41 -1.24 -1.77
C GLY A 264 -10.82 -1.30 -2.39
N ASP A 265 -11.24 -0.30 -3.18
CA ASP A 265 -12.54 -0.25 -3.81
C ASP A 265 -12.62 -1.10 -5.09
N GLY A 266 -12.10 -2.33 -5.01
CA GLY A 266 -12.13 -3.32 -6.08
C GLY A 266 -10.84 -3.38 -6.90
N PHE A 267 -10.97 -3.80 -8.15
CA PHE A 267 -9.86 -4.03 -9.06
C PHE A 267 -9.71 -2.91 -10.08
N ILE A 268 -8.48 -2.59 -10.46
CA ILE A 268 -8.14 -1.54 -11.45
C ILE A 268 -8.43 -1.96 -12.89
N ILE A 269 -8.71 -3.24 -13.12
CA ILE A 269 -9.17 -3.79 -14.39
C ILE A 269 -10.50 -4.51 -14.21
N ASN A 270 -11.20 -4.79 -15.31
CA ASN A 270 -12.41 -5.62 -15.28
C ASN A 270 -12.03 -7.04 -15.73
N PHE A 271 -12.07 -7.98 -14.80
CA PHE A 271 -11.92 -9.40 -15.14
C PHE A 271 -13.18 -9.91 -15.84
N GLY A 272 -13.00 -10.77 -16.83
CA GLY A 272 -14.05 -11.49 -17.54
C GLY A 272 -14.29 -12.90 -16.97
N ARG A 273 -14.07 -13.92 -17.78
CA ARG A 273 -14.15 -15.33 -17.40
C ARG A 273 -12.80 -15.82 -16.86
N VAL A 274 -12.84 -16.59 -15.77
CA VAL A 274 -11.67 -17.27 -15.20
C VAL A 274 -11.95 -18.77 -15.15
N THR A 275 -11.17 -19.57 -15.88
CA THR A 275 -11.41 -21.01 -15.99
C THR A 275 -10.96 -21.81 -14.75
N GLY A 276 -10.06 -21.25 -13.94
CA GLY A 276 -9.63 -21.84 -12.67
C GLY A 276 -10.24 -21.15 -11.46
N THR A 277 -9.51 -21.13 -10.37
CA THR A 277 -9.88 -20.45 -9.12
C THR A 277 -9.56 -18.96 -9.20
N PHE A 278 -10.51 -18.13 -8.76
CA PHE A 278 -10.25 -16.71 -8.48
C PHE A 278 -10.16 -16.51 -6.97
N ASP A 279 -8.96 -16.32 -6.48
CA ASP A 279 -8.70 -16.22 -5.06
C ASP A 279 -8.22 -14.82 -4.69
N CYS A 280 -9.12 -14.01 -4.14
CA CYS A 280 -8.86 -12.66 -3.68
C CYS A 280 -9.01 -12.52 -2.14
N HIS A 281 -8.82 -13.61 -1.40
CA HIS A 281 -8.90 -13.55 0.06
C HIS A 281 -7.81 -12.66 0.67
N GLY A 282 -8.12 -11.99 1.77
CA GLY A 282 -7.15 -11.26 2.57
C GLY A 282 -6.55 -10.03 1.89
N LEU A 283 -7.12 -9.55 0.77
CA LEU A 283 -6.62 -8.38 0.04
C LEU A 283 -7.15 -7.03 0.54
N SER A 284 -7.84 -7.02 1.68
CA SER A 284 -8.47 -5.83 2.29
C SER A 284 -9.49 -5.13 1.39
N LEU A 285 -10.14 -5.87 0.48
CA LEU A 285 -11.14 -5.36 -0.45
C LEU A 285 -12.38 -4.86 0.29
N LYS A 286 -12.87 -3.70 -0.10
CA LYS A 286 -14.15 -3.12 0.33
C LYS A 286 -15.27 -3.37 -0.67
N SER A 287 -14.92 -3.71 -1.91
CA SER A 287 -15.83 -3.95 -3.02
C SER A 287 -15.26 -5.01 -3.96
N LEU A 288 -16.13 -5.68 -4.70
CA LEU A 288 -15.77 -6.63 -5.76
C LEU A 288 -15.87 -6.02 -7.17
N LYS A 289 -15.88 -4.69 -7.26
CA LYS A 289 -15.86 -3.99 -8.55
C LYS A 289 -14.68 -4.47 -9.40
N GLY A 290 -14.97 -4.84 -10.64
CA GLY A 290 -13.96 -5.38 -11.56
C GLY A 290 -13.67 -6.88 -11.39
N ALA A 291 -14.25 -7.56 -10.40
CA ALA A 291 -14.12 -9.01 -10.27
C ALA A 291 -14.70 -9.76 -11.49
N PRO A 292 -14.36 -11.04 -11.68
CA PRO A 292 -14.86 -11.84 -12.81
C PRO A 292 -16.38 -11.91 -12.88
N THR A 293 -16.90 -12.02 -14.09
CA THR A 293 -18.32 -12.30 -14.31
C THR A 293 -18.67 -13.79 -14.16
N GLU A 294 -17.69 -14.66 -14.41
CA GLU A 294 -17.80 -16.10 -14.36
C GLU A 294 -16.50 -16.73 -13.82
N VAL A 295 -16.61 -17.72 -12.95
CA VAL A 295 -15.49 -18.50 -12.40
C VAL A 295 -15.84 -19.98 -12.50
N GLU A 296 -15.14 -20.75 -13.33
CA GLU A 296 -15.41 -22.18 -13.44
C GLU A 296 -14.91 -22.98 -12.22
N GLY A 297 -13.84 -22.51 -11.58
CA GLY A 297 -13.32 -23.08 -10.34
C GLY A 297 -13.96 -22.47 -9.11
N TRP A 298 -13.17 -22.20 -8.10
CA TRP A 298 -13.61 -21.65 -6.81
C TRP A 298 -13.49 -20.14 -6.80
N PHE A 299 -14.42 -19.47 -6.12
CA PHE A 299 -14.38 -18.02 -5.89
C PHE A 299 -14.15 -17.76 -4.40
N TYR A 300 -12.98 -17.26 -4.04
CA TYR A 300 -12.59 -16.93 -2.68
C TYR A 300 -12.46 -15.42 -2.49
N CYS A 301 -13.37 -14.83 -1.73
CA CYS A 301 -13.35 -13.43 -1.31
C CYS A 301 -13.45 -13.27 0.22
N PHE A 302 -13.13 -14.34 0.97
CA PHE A 302 -13.15 -14.32 2.42
C PHE A 302 -12.04 -13.46 3.04
N GLU A 303 -12.19 -13.10 4.34
CA GLU A 303 -11.21 -12.28 5.06
C GLU A 303 -10.89 -10.94 4.38
N ASN A 304 -11.95 -10.26 3.91
CA ASN A 304 -11.87 -8.91 3.36
C ASN A 304 -12.73 -7.93 4.22
N GLN A 305 -13.03 -6.76 3.69
CA GLN A 305 -13.85 -5.73 4.34
C GLN A 305 -15.17 -5.50 3.58
N LEU A 306 -15.67 -6.53 2.90
CA LEU A 306 -16.85 -6.43 2.04
C LEU A 306 -18.11 -6.21 2.86
N THR A 307 -18.94 -5.25 2.46
CA THR A 307 -20.27 -4.99 3.03
C THR A 307 -21.40 -5.51 2.14
N SER A 308 -21.12 -5.80 0.86
CA SER A 308 -22.01 -6.42 -0.12
C SER A 308 -21.23 -7.34 -1.05
N LEU A 309 -21.94 -8.17 -1.82
CA LEU A 309 -21.35 -9.01 -2.88
C LEU A 309 -21.58 -8.44 -4.28
N GLU A 310 -21.96 -7.16 -4.37
CA GLU A 310 -22.11 -6.50 -5.67
C GLU A 310 -20.79 -6.56 -6.46
N GLY A 311 -20.87 -7.02 -7.71
CA GLY A 311 -19.72 -7.28 -8.56
C GLY A 311 -19.15 -8.70 -8.46
N ALA A 312 -19.67 -9.57 -7.60
CA ALA A 312 -19.27 -10.99 -7.59
C ALA A 312 -19.67 -11.69 -8.91
N PRO A 313 -19.00 -12.82 -9.24
CA PRO A 313 -19.40 -13.65 -10.38
C PRO A 313 -20.86 -14.08 -10.31
N GLN A 314 -21.55 -14.13 -11.44
CA GLN A 314 -22.93 -14.61 -11.51
C GLN A 314 -22.98 -16.13 -11.43
N GLU A 315 -21.98 -16.81 -11.95
CA GLU A 315 -21.86 -18.28 -11.99
C GLU A 315 -20.50 -18.69 -11.42
N VAL A 316 -20.51 -19.68 -10.52
CA VAL A 316 -19.32 -20.27 -9.91
C VAL A 316 -19.45 -21.80 -10.01
N GLY A 317 -18.62 -22.41 -10.83
CA GLY A 317 -18.64 -23.87 -11.04
C GLY A 317 -18.18 -24.67 -9.82
N GLY A 318 -17.24 -24.13 -9.05
CA GLY A 318 -16.82 -24.64 -7.75
C GLY A 318 -17.64 -24.06 -6.60
N GLY A 319 -17.00 -23.78 -5.47
CA GLY A 319 -17.63 -23.12 -4.32
C GLY A 319 -17.34 -21.63 -4.26
N SER A 320 -18.24 -20.90 -3.59
CA SER A 320 -18.10 -19.46 -3.33
C SER A 320 -17.96 -19.19 -1.83
N TYR A 321 -16.87 -18.58 -1.42
CA TYR A 321 -16.51 -18.35 -0.01
C TYR A 321 -16.35 -16.84 0.24
N CYS A 322 -17.34 -16.29 0.95
CA CYS A 322 -17.39 -14.87 1.35
C CYS A 322 -17.42 -14.70 2.89
N ASN A 323 -16.97 -15.71 3.61
CA ASN A 323 -16.92 -15.71 5.07
C ASN A 323 -15.91 -14.69 5.63
N ASN A 324 -16.06 -14.34 6.91
CA ASN A 324 -15.18 -13.39 7.59
C ASN A 324 -15.10 -12.04 6.85
N ASN A 325 -16.25 -11.45 6.57
CA ASN A 325 -16.42 -10.12 6.01
C ASN A 325 -17.36 -9.28 6.90
N GLN A 326 -17.92 -8.20 6.38
CA GLN A 326 -18.87 -7.33 7.07
C GLN A 326 -20.22 -7.29 6.34
N LEU A 327 -20.58 -8.39 5.66
CA LEU A 327 -21.79 -8.47 4.82
C LEU A 327 -23.05 -8.29 5.66
N ILE A 328 -23.90 -7.37 5.25
CA ILE A 328 -25.23 -7.13 5.84
C ILE A 328 -26.36 -7.74 5.01
N SER A 329 -26.09 -8.05 3.74
CA SER A 329 -26.99 -8.77 2.81
C SER A 329 -26.18 -9.66 1.87
N LEU A 330 -26.88 -10.57 1.18
CA LEU A 330 -26.31 -11.42 0.13
C LEU A 330 -26.64 -10.90 -1.28
N GLU A 331 -27.11 -9.65 -1.39
CA GLU A 331 -27.34 -9.03 -2.69
C GLU A 331 -26.03 -8.99 -3.50
N GLY A 332 -26.13 -9.35 -4.78
CA GLY A 332 -24.99 -9.50 -5.66
C GLY A 332 -24.27 -10.86 -5.58
N SER A 333 -24.73 -11.80 -4.73
CA SER A 333 -24.13 -13.14 -4.70
C SER A 333 -24.32 -13.89 -6.03
N PRO A 334 -23.46 -14.88 -6.33
CA PRO A 334 -23.66 -15.76 -7.47
C PRO A 334 -25.07 -16.36 -7.48
N GLN A 335 -25.70 -16.45 -8.66
CA GLN A 335 -27.01 -17.08 -8.80
C GLN A 335 -26.92 -18.61 -8.74
N GLU A 336 -25.81 -19.16 -9.25
CA GLU A 336 -25.52 -20.58 -9.28
C GLU A 336 -24.14 -20.88 -8.71
N VAL A 337 -24.08 -21.83 -7.77
CA VAL A 337 -22.84 -22.29 -7.13
C VAL A 337 -22.82 -23.82 -7.21
N GLY A 338 -21.87 -24.36 -7.96
CA GLY A 338 -21.80 -25.79 -8.25
C GLY A 338 -21.44 -26.65 -7.03
N ARG A 339 -20.78 -26.07 -6.04
CA ARG A 339 -20.38 -26.72 -4.78
C ARG A 339 -20.87 -25.93 -3.58
N ASP A 340 -19.98 -25.54 -2.67
CA ASP A 340 -20.34 -24.92 -1.40
C ASP A 340 -20.51 -23.41 -1.50
N PHE A 341 -21.50 -22.89 -0.77
CA PHE A 341 -21.64 -21.46 -0.52
C PHE A 341 -21.41 -21.17 0.97
N ASN A 342 -20.39 -20.40 1.29
CA ASN A 342 -19.98 -20.11 2.65
C ASN A 342 -20.00 -18.61 2.97
N CYS A 343 -21.00 -18.17 3.72
CA CYS A 343 -21.17 -16.78 4.19
C CYS A 343 -21.09 -16.67 5.72
N LYS A 344 -20.46 -17.63 6.41
CA LYS A 344 -20.32 -17.61 7.87
C LYS A 344 -19.55 -16.39 8.37
N ASN A 345 -19.74 -16.03 9.64
CA ASN A 345 -19.02 -14.94 10.30
C ASN A 345 -19.19 -13.60 9.54
N ASN A 346 -20.42 -13.18 9.35
CA ASN A 346 -20.81 -11.91 8.78
C ASN A 346 -21.87 -11.22 9.68
N GLN A 347 -22.58 -10.23 9.16
CA GLN A 347 -23.62 -9.46 9.89
C GLN A 347 -24.99 -9.60 9.24
N LEU A 348 -25.24 -10.74 8.56
CA LEU A 348 -26.46 -10.99 7.80
C LEU A 348 -27.69 -11.05 8.72
N SER A 349 -28.71 -10.27 8.43
CA SER A 349 -30.02 -10.32 9.11
C SER A 349 -31.06 -11.12 8.34
N SER A 350 -30.85 -11.36 7.05
CA SER A 350 -31.68 -12.21 6.17
C SER A 350 -30.82 -12.95 5.15
N LEU A 351 -31.41 -13.94 4.47
CA LEU A 351 -30.77 -14.66 3.36
C LEU A 351 -31.28 -14.19 1.99
N GLU A 352 -31.96 -13.05 1.93
CA GLU A 352 -32.35 -12.48 0.64
C GLU A 352 -31.10 -12.19 -0.22
N GLY A 353 -31.19 -12.48 -1.52
CA GLY A 353 -30.06 -12.43 -2.41
C GLY A 353 -29.19 -13.68 -2.43
N SER A 354 -29.47 -14.70 -1.64
CA SER A 354 -28.79 -16.01 -1.72
C SER A 354 -28.79 -16.61 -3.12
N PRO A 355 -27.79 -17.45 -3.46
CA PRO A 355 -27.84 -18.27 -4.66
C PRO A 355 -29.14 -19.06 -4.77
N LYS A 356 -29.68 -19.18 -5.98
CA LYS A 356 -30.86 -19.98 -6.26
C LYS A 356 -30.56 -21.48 -6.19
N TYR A 357 -29.34 -21.84 -6.56
CA TYR A 357 -28.84 -23.20 -6.58
C TYR A 357 -27.49 -23.32 -5.87
N VAL A 358 -27.35 -24.29 -4.99
CA VAL A 358 -26.12 -24.67 -4.29
C VAL A 358 -25.97 -26.19 -4.34
N GLY A 359 -25.02 -26.68 -5.13
CA GLY A 359 -24.84 -28.12 -5.35
C GLY A 359 -24.23 -28.85 -4.16
N GLY A 360 -23.44 -28.17 -3.34
CA GLY A 360 -22.83 -28.69 -2.11
C GLY A 360 -23.51 -28.19 -0.84
N SER A 361 -22.73 -27.69 0.08
CA SER A 361 -23.13 -27.19 1.39
C SER A 361 -23.45 -25.69 1.39
N PHE A 362 -24.39 -25.26 2.21
CA PHE A 362 -24.69 -23.85 2.50
C PHE A 362 -24.37 -23.54 3.97
N ASN A 363 -23.45 -22.64 4.21
CA ASN A 363 -23.02 -22.28 5.56
C ASN A 363 -23.25 -20.80 5.86
N CYS A 364 -24.25 -20.51 6.71
CA CYS A 364 -24.53 -19.17 7.24
C CYS A 364 -24.32 -19.10 8.78
N TYR A 365 -23.45 -19.95 9.31
CA TYR A 365 -23.04 -19.97 10.71
C TYR A 365 -22.60 -18.60 11.22
N ASN A 366 -22.96 -18.29 12.47
CA ASN A 366 -22.53 -17.06 13.15
C ASN A 366 -22.84 -15.78 12.35
N ASN A 367 -24.12 -15.47 12.26
CA ASN A 367 -24.68 -14.26 11.68
C ASN A 367 -25.78 -13.68 12.63
N GLN A 368 -26.63 -12.83 12.13
CA GLN A 368 -27.72 -12.20 12.90
C GLN A 368 -29.11 -12.57 12.36
N LEU A 369 -29.24 -13.73 11.71
CA LEU A 369 -30.47 -14.16 11.05
C LEU A 369 -31.61 -14.36 12.05
N THR A 370 -32.76 -13.79 11.73
CA THR A 370 -34.00 -13.98 12.49
C THR A 370 -35.00 -14.95 11.82
N SER A 371 -34.80 -15.18 10.51
CA SER A 371 -35.52 -16.18 9.70
C SER A 371 -34.58 -16.73 8.62
N LEU A 372 -35.03 -17.80 7.93
CA LEU A 372 -34.32 -18.41 6.81
C LEU A 372 -34.97 -18.06 5.46
N GLU A 373 -35.84 -17.04 5.43
CA GLU A 373 -36.41 -16.54 4.17
C GLU A 373 -35.30 -16.08 3.23
N GLY A 374 -35.39 -16.46 1.96
CA GLY A 374 -34.35 -16.26 0.95
C GLY A 374 -33.41 -17.46 0.79
N ALA A 375 -33.37 -18.44 1.69
CA ALA A 375 -32.53 -19.62 1.52
C ALA A 375 -32.89 -20.41 0.24
N PRO A 376 -31.91 -21.08 -0.41
CA PRO A 376 -32.15 -22.01 -1.50
C PRO A 376 -33.13 -23.13 -1.07
N LYS A 377 -33.97 -23.58 -2.01
CA LYS A 377 -34.96 -24.60 -1.71
C LYS A 377 -34.39 -26.01 -1.55
N ILE A 378 -33.28 -26.27 -2.21
CA ILE A 378 -32.60 -27.57 -2.24
C ILE A 378 -31.11 -27.32 -1.95
N ILE A 379 -30.57 -28.07 -1.00
CA ILE A 379 -29.17 -28.11 -0.65
C ILE A 379 -28.66 -29.53 -0.87
N GLY A 380 -27.59 -29.67 -1.67
CA GLY A 380 -27.05 -30.98 -2.01
C GLY A 380 -26.42 -31.72 -0.83
N GLU A 381 -25.77 -30.98 0.06
CA GLU A 381 -25.07 -31.56 1.21
C GLU A 381 -25.56 -30.93 2.52
N TRP A 382 -24.76 -30.12 3.22
CA TRP A 382 -25.06 -29.60 4.56
C TRP A 382 -25.69 -28.21 4.51
N PHE A 383 -26.64 -27.98 5.41
CA PHE A 383 -27.14 -26.63 5.70
C PHE A 383 -26.83 -26.27 7.15
N GLU A 384 -25.98 -25.28 7.34
CA GLU A 384 -25.48 -24.85 8.64
C GLU A 384 -25.96 -23.43 8.94
N CYS A 385 -26.90 -23.28 9.88
CA CYS A 385 -27.42 -21.99 10.33
C CYS A 385 -27.33 -21.79 11.86
N SER A 386 -26.40 -22.49 12.50
CA SER A 386 -26.17 -22.36 13.94
C SER A 386 -25.57 -21.01 14.30
N TRP A 387 -25.65 -20.64 15.57
CA TRP A 387 -25.17 -19.34 16.08
C TRP A 387 -25.81 -18.15 15.36
N ASN A 388 -27.15 -18.11 15.39
CA ASN A 388 -27.95 -17.01 14.85
C ASN A 388 -29.02 -16.56 15.88
N LYS A 389 -30.00 -15.80 15.47
CA LYS A 389 -31.11 -15.29 16.30
C LYS A 389 -32.45 -15.85 15.83
N LEU A 390 -32.46 -17.07 15.27
CA LEU A 390 -33.63 -17.67 14.69
C LEU A 390 -34.67 -18.00 15.78
N THR A 391 -35.88 -17.51 15.59
CA THR A 391 -37.04 -17.87 16.42
C THR A 391 -37.98 -18.86 15.71
N SER A 392 -37.75 -19.08 14.41
CA SER A 392 -38.53 -19.99 13.54
C SER A 392 -37.61 -20.50 12.41
N LEU A 393 -37.90 -21.67 11.88
CA LEU A 393 -37.25 -22.23 10.69
C LEU A 393 -38.00 -21.90 9.39
N LYS A 394 -38.90 -20.91 9.43
CA LYS A 394 -39.63 -20.46 8.22
C LYS A 394 -38.63 -20.03 7.16
N GLY A 395 -38.80 -20.50 5.92
CA GLY A 395 -37.91 -20.24 4.81
C GLY A 395 -36.78 -21.26 4.65
N ALA A 396 -36.61 -22.20 5.59
CA ALA A 396 -35.58 -23.24 5.45
C ALA A 396 -35.70 -24.02 4.12
N PRO A 397 -34.59 -24.61 3.64
CA PRO A 397 -34.61 -25.52 2.50
C PRO A 397 -35.64 -26.64 2.70
N GLN A 398 -36.32 -27.04 1.65
CA GLN A 398 -37.28 -28.14 1.71
C GLN A 398 -36.58 -29.52 1.77
N ILE A 399 -35.44 -29.63 1.08
CA ILE A 399 -34.63 -30.84 0.97
C ILE A 399 -33.19 -30.48 1.30
N VAL A 400 -32.60 -31.26 2.22
CA VAL A 400 -31.17 -31.17 2.59
C VAL A 400 -30.56 -32.56 2.45
N GLY A 401 -29.69 -32.75 1.47
CA GLY A 401 -29.09 -34.06 1.17
C GLY A 401 -28.17 -34.58 2.27
N GLY A 402 -27.55 -33.70 3.05
CA GLY A 402 -26.71 -34.01 4.20
C GLY A 402 -27.31 -33.58 5.53
N THR A 403 -26.48 -32.99 6.39
CA THR A 403 -26.87 -32.56 7.74
C THR A 403 -27.53 -31.17 7.72
N PHE A 404 -28.59 -31.00 8.52
CA PHE A 404 -29.19 -29.72 8.85
C PHE A 404 -28.88 -29.37 10.31
N SER A 405 -28.20 -28.24 10.51
CA SER A 405 -27.86 -27.76 11.85
C SER A 405 -28.44 -26.35 12.10
N CYS A 406 -29.25 -26.25 13.16
CA CYS A 406 -29.82 -24.99 13.66
C CYS A 406 -29.55 -24.81 15.16
N SER A 407 -28.46 -25.37 15.66
CA SER A 407 -28.09 -25.25 17.07
C SER A 407 -27.76 -23.79 17.46
N GLU A 408 -27.73 -23.51 18.76
CA GLU A 408 -27.38 -22.16 19.26
C GLU A 408 -28.24 -21.04 18.62
N ASN A 409 -29.57 -21.21 18.76
CA ASN A 409 -30.56 -20.25 18.29
C ASN A 409 -31.63 -19.99 19.39
N GLN A 410 -32.76 -19.41 19.05
CA GLN A 410 -33.85 -19.05 19.96
C GLN A 410 -35.16 -19.76 19.57
N LEU A 411 -35.07 -20.96 18.97
CA LEU A 411 -36.20 -21.68 18.46
C LEU A 411 -37.10 -22.21 19.59
N THR A 412 -38.39 -21.97 19.51
CA THR A 412 -39.40 -22.52 20.43
C THR A 412 -40.16 -23.72 19.86
N SER A 413 -40.14 -23.91 18.53
CA SER A 413 -40.67 -25.04 17.78
C SER A 413 -39.80 -25.30 16.55
N LEU A 414 -40.01 -26.43 15.88
CA LEU A 414 -39.33 -26.80 14.63
C LEU A 414 -40.21 -26.55 13.40
N GLU A 415 -41.28 -25.76 13.54
CA GLU A 415 -42.13 -25.42 12.39
C GLU A 415 -41.33 -24.72 11.29
N GLY A 416 -41.44 -25.21 10.05
CA GLY A 416 -40.67 -24.74 8.90
C GLY A 416 -39.41 -25.56 8.63
N ALA A 417 -39.06 -26.56 9.46
CA ALA A 417 -37.92 -27.44 9.17
C ALA A 417 -38.08 -28.19 7.83
N PRO A 418 -36.97 -28.67 7.23
CA PRO A 418 -37.01 -29.54 6.05
C PRO A 418 -37.90 -30.75 6.27
N GLN A 419 -38.61 -31.21 5.24
CA GLN A 419 -39.42 -32.42 5.33
C GLN A 419 -38.57 -33.69 5.45
N GLU A 420 -37.40 -33.68 4.77
CA GLU A 420 -36.44 -34.78 4.77
C GLU A 420 -35.03 -34.26 4.92
N VAL A 421 -34.23 -34.92 5.76
CA VAL A 421 -32.82 -34.65 6.00
C VAL A 421 -32.03 -35.93 5.73
N GLY A 422 -31.19 -35.89 4.70
CA GLY A 422 -30.39 -37.05 4.27
C GLY A 422 -29.26 -37.44 5.22
N GLY A 423 -28.84 -36.52 6.09
CA GLY A 423 -27.88 -36.76 7.15
C GLY A 423 -28.49 -36.60 8.53
N ALA A 424 -27.84 -35.87 9.39
CA ALA A 424 -28.25 -35.60 10.75
C ALA A 424 -29.10 -34.32 10.88
N PHE A 425 -29.91 -34.22 11.93
CA PHE A 425 -30.63 -33.03 12.32
C PHE A 425 -30.17 -32.56 13.72
N ASN A 426 -29.64 -31.38 13.82
CA ASN A 426 -29.15 -30.82 15.08
C ASN A 426 -29.90 -29.54 15.46
N CYS A 427 -30.69 -29.61 16.54
CA CYS A 427 -31.41 -28.48 17.11
C CYS A 427 -31.03 -28.24 18.60
N THR A 428 -29.84 -28.61 19.00
CA THR A 428 -29.34 -28.40 20.38
C THR A 428 -29.24 -26.93 20.74
N HIS A 429 -29.21 -26.60 22.03
CA HIS A 429 -29.05 -25.24 22.53
C HIS A 429 -30.07 -24.26 21.93
N ASN A 430 -31.35 -24.57 22.14
CA ASN A 430 -32.50 -23.74 21.74
C ASN A 430 -33.50 -23.62 22.93
N GLN A 431 -34.68 -23.14 22.68
CA GLN A 431 -35.74 -22.93 23.66
C GLN A 431 -36.98 -23.79 23.34
N LEU A 432 -36.74 -24.96 22.74
CA LEU A 432 -37.83 -25.85 22.30
C LEU A 432 -38.67 -26.33 23.48
N THR A 433 -40.00 -26.31 23.30
CA THR A 433 -40.97 -26.89 24.24
C THR A 433 -41.57 -28.15 23.69
N SER A 434 -41.50 -28.39 22.39
CA SER A 434 -41.91 -29.61 21.70
C SER A 434 -41.12 -29.79 20.40
N LEU A 435 -41.15 -30.99 19.83
CA LEU A 435 -40.53 -31.26 18.52
C LEU A 435 -41.55 -31.14 17.37
N LYS A 436 -42.67 -30.46 17.61
CA LYS A 436 -43.65 -30.19 16.55
C LYS A 436 -43.01 -29.47 15.38
N GLY A 437 -43.21 -29.97 14.16
CA GLY A 437 -42.58 -29.45 12.95
C GLY A 437 -41.22 -30.06 12.63
N ALA A 438 -40.74 -31.03 13.42
CA ALA A 438 -39.53 -31.76 13.08
C ALA A 438 -39.63 -32.44 11.70
N PRO A 439 -38.48 -32.72 11.02
CA PRO A 439 -38.44 -33.44 9.77
C PRO A 439 -39.20 -34.77 9.88
N LYS A 440 -39.91 -35.13 8.82
CA LYS A 440 -40.62 -36.45 8.77
C LYS A 440 -39.62 -37.60 8.75
N ILE A 441 -38.47 -37.40 8.10
CA ILE A 441 -37.41 -38.41 7.96
C ILE A 441 -36.06 -37.77 8.23
N VAL A 442 -35.29 -38.36 9.15
CA VAL A 442 -33.87 -38.06 9.41
C VAL A 442 -33.07 -39.36 9.21
N LYS A 443 -32.22 -39.40 8.16
CA LYS A 443 -31.53 -40.65 7.77
C LYS A 443 -30.36 -41.03 8.67
N ASN A 444 -29.90 -40.10 9.53
CA ASN A 444 -28.83 -40.37 10.48
C ASN A 444 -29.31 -39.99 11.91
N TRP A 445 -28.46 -39.35 12.72
CA TRP A 445 -28.81 -39.00 14.11
C TRP A 445 -29.66 -37.73 14.21
N PHE A 446 -30.42 -37.63 15.29
CA PHE A 446 -31.19 -36.47 15.70
C PHE A 446 -30.67 -35.99 17.06
N SER A 447 -30.36 -34.72 17.21
CA SER A 447 -29.88 -34.14 18.48
C SER A 447 -30.76 -32.98 18.92
N CYS A 448 -31.32 -33.06 20.14
CA CYS A 448 -32.17 -32.03 20.73
C CYS A 448 -31.80 -31.69 22.18
N GLY A 449 -30.61 -32.03 22.65
CA GLY A 449 -30.15 -31.69 23.99
C GLY A 449 -30.01 -30.18 24.20
N ASN A 450 -29.83 -29.76 25.46
CA ASN A 450 -29.75 -28.35 25.84
C ASN A 450 -30.94 -27.49 25.37
N ASN A 451 -32.15 -28.06 25.55
CA ASN A 451 -33.43 -27.37 25.41
C ASN A 451 -34.18 -27.47 26.74
N PRO A 452 -34.02 -26.51 27.66
CA PRO A 452 -34.42 -26.65 29.06
C PRO A 452 -35.90 -26.96 29.27
N ASN A 453 -36.79 -26.60 28.34
CA ASN A 453 -38.22 -26.80 28.41
C ASN A 453 -38.71 -27.97 27.58
N LEU A 454 -37.82 -28.76 26.98
CA LEU A 454 -38.17 -29.94 26.19
C LEU A 454 -38.12 -31.19 27.09
N HIS A 455 -39.24 -31.84 27.29
CA HIS A 455 -39.37 -32.99 28.21
C HIS A 455 -39.86 -34.25 27.52
N SER A 456 -40.11 -34.21 26.22
CA SER A 456 -40.58 -35.37 25.45
C SER A 456 -40.12 -35.33 24.00
N LEU A 457 -40.17 -36.49 23.35
CA LEU A 457 -39.92 -36.64 21.93
C LEU A 457 -41.22 -36.51 21.09
N GLU A 458 -42.30 -36.00 21.67
CA GLU A 458 -43.55 -35.82 20.96
C GLU A 458 -43.38 -34.86 19.76
N GLY A 459 -43.82 -35.30 18.59
CA GLY A 459 -43.70 -34.54 17.34
C GLY A 459 -42.45 -34.89 16.52
N ILE A 460 -41.57 -35.75 17.02
CA ILE A 460 -40.42 -36.23 16.23
C ILE A 460 -40.90 -37.16 15.10
N GLY A 461 -40.26 -37.05 13.92
CA GLY A 461 -40.49 -37.97 12.81
C GLY A 461 -39.67 -39.26 12.89
N GLU A 462 -39.55 -39.98 11.78
CA GLU A 462 -38.71 -41.17 11.68
C GLU A 462 -37.21 -40.81 11.73
N VAL A 463 -36.49 -41.35 12.72
CA VAL A 463 -35.03 -41.20 12.87
C VAL A 463 -34.38 -42.56 12.68
N LYS A 464 -33.59 -42.74 11.62
CA LYS A 464 -32.93 -44.03 11.31
C LYS A 464 -31.70 -44.29 12.17
N GLY A 465 -31.10 -43.24 12.76
CA GLY A 465 -29.95 -43.34 13.63
C GLY A 465 -30.24 -43.11 15.11
N LYS A 466 -29.26 -42.62 15.84
CA LYS A 466 -29.39 -42.35 17.29
C LYS A 466 -30.09 -41.03 17.54
N ILE A 467 -30.85 -40.98 18.66
CA ILE A 467 -31.41 -39.76 19.20
C ILE A 467 -30.58 -39.35 20.43
N TYR A 468 -30.04 -38.14 20.38
CA TYR A 468 -29.28 -37.51 21.48
C TYR A 468 -30.17 -36.48 22.17
N LYS A 469 -30.38 -36.68 23.47
CA LYS A 469 -31.24 -35.86 24.35
C LYS A 469 -30.69 -35.90 25.76
N ASP A 470 -31.11 -34.96 26.61
CA ASP A 470 -30.67 -34.78 27.99
C ASP A 470 -31.79 -34.83 29.03
N PHE A 471 -32.93 -35.32 28.64
CA PHE A 471 -34.12 -35.53 29.50
C PHE A 471 -34.61 -37.00 29.47
#